data_f5eca4cd482dd71f981d43c57dfaff95
#
_entry.id   f5eca4cd482dd71f981d43c57dfaff95
#
_cell.length_a   1.000
_cell.length_b   1.000
_cell.length_c   1.000
_cell.angle_alpha   90.00
_cell.angle_beta   90.00
_cell.angle_gamma   90.00
#
_symmetry.space_group_name_H-M   'P 1'
#
loop_
_entity.id
_entity.type
_entity.pdbx_description
1 polymer ?
#
loop_
_entity_poly.entity_id
_entity_poly.type
_entity_poly.pdbx_seq_one_letter_code
_entity_poly.pdbx_strand_id
1 'polypeptide(L)'
;MHIDMLSASGHKLNGPKGIGFLYIRKGVKIRSFVHGGAQERSRRAGTENIPGIVGLGAAVERAMRIMDSKTRKEIELRDYLIGRLENEIPHCWLNGHRTKRLPNNINFSFLFIEGESMLIMLDMKGICASSGSACTSGSLDPSHVLLAIGLKHEEAHGSLRLTLSEDSTKEEMDIVAEEVKK
;
A
#
# COMPACT_ATOMS: atom_id res chain seq x y z
N MET A 1 16.69 13.55 4.79
CA MET A 1 15.67 14.00 3.81
C MET A 1 15.28 15.43 4.12
N HIS A 2 15.10 16.27 3.11
CA HIS A 2 14.62 17.64 3.27
C HIS A 2 13.09 17.66 3.12
N ILE A 3 12.39 17.17 4.17
CA ILE A 3 10.92 17.10 4.18
C ILE A 3 10.41 18.26 5.04
N ASP A 4 9.50 19.07 4.51
CA ASP A 4 8.86 20.17 5.23
C ASP A 4 7.67 19.69 6.07
N MET A 5 6.85 18.82 5.50
CA MET A 5 5.70 18.21 6.17
C MET A 5 5.50 16.76 5.69
N LEU A 6 5.06 15.90 6.61
CA LEU A 6 4.72 14.51 6.30
C LEU A 6 3.55 14.08 7.17
N SER A 7 2.50 13.57 6.53
CA SER A 7 1.37 12.95 7.22
C SER A 7 1.46 11.42 7.14
N ALA A 8 1.09 10.75 8.22
CA ALA A 8 1.01 9.29 8.26
C ALA A 8 -0.22 8.84 9.05
N SER A 9 -0.73 7.66 8.70
CA SER A 9 -1.88 7.02 9.34
C SER A 9 -1.40 5.78 10.11
N GLY A 10 -1.83 5.65 11.36
CA GLY A 10 -1.37 4.58 12.25
C GLY A 10 -1.64 3.17 11.71
N HIS A 11 -2.81 2.95 11.11
CA HIS A 11 -3.17 1.64 10.53
C HIS A 11 -2.28 1.22 9.35
N LYS A 12 -1.54 2.14 8.71
CA LYS A 12 -0.55 1.79 7.68
C LYS A 12 0.76 1.26 8.26
N LEU A 13 0.93 1.37 9.58
CA LEU A 13 2.06 0.86 10.35
C LEU A 13 1.64 -0.28 11.29
N ASN A 14 0.53 -0.96 11.01
CA ASN A 14 -0.09 -1.97 11.88
C ASN A 14 -0.46 -1.45 13.28
N GLY A 15 -0.71 -0.14 13.39
CA GLY A 15 -1.22 0.53 14.57
C GLY A 15 -2.75 0.70 14.55
N PRO A 16 -3.34 1.33 15.57
CA PRO A 16 -4.77 1.54 15.64
C PRO A 16 -5.31 2.38 14.48
N LYS A 17 -6.55 2.10 14.06
CA LYS A 17 -7.33 2.98 13.18
C LYS A 17 -7.73 4.26 13.93
N GLY A 18 -7.95 5.34 13.20
CA GLY A 18 -8.41 6.61 13.77
C GLY A 18 -7.32 7.47 14.42
N ILE A 19 -6.06 7.07 14.29
CA ILE A 19 -4.89 7.85 14.74
C ILE A 19 -3.88 8.02 13.62
N GLY A 20 -3.20 9.14 13.62
CA GLY A 20 -2.10 9.46 12.70
C GLY A 20 -1.30 10.63 13.23
N PHE A 21 -0.32 11.07 12.49
CA PHE A 21 0.47 12.25 12.84
C PHE A 21 0.77 13.12 11.62
N LEU A 22 1.05 14.38 11.90
CA LEU A 22 1.61 15.33 10.96
C LEU A 22 2.97 15.81 11.47
N TYR A 23 4.04 15.42 10.78
CA TYR A 23 5.35 16.02 11.00
C TYR A 23 5.39 17.40 10.33
N ILE A 24 5.91 18.39 11.04
CA ILE A 24 6.11 19.74 10.54
C ILE A 24 7.53 20.17 10.90
N ARG A 25 8.33 20.47 9.89
CA ARG A 25 9.70 20.97 10.11
C ARG A 25 9.68 22.28 10.89
N LYS A 26 10.65 22.46 11.78
CA LYS A 26 10.81 23.72 12.54
C LYS A 26 10.91 24.91 11.57
N GLY A 27 10.11 25.94 11.81
CA GLY A 27 10.03 27.14 10.97
C GLY A 27 8.92 27.11 9.92
N VAL A 28 8.37 25.95 9.58
CA VAL A 28 7.21 25.87 8.69
C VAL A 28 5.96 26.32 9.46
N LYS A 29 5.22 27.27 8.88
CA LYS A 29 3.98 27.81 9.45
C LYS A 29 2.79 27.14 8.80
N ILE A 30 1.85 26.67 9.62
CA ILE A 30 0.54 26.18 9.18
C ILE A 30 -0.56 26.94 9.89
N ARG A 31 -1.74 27.00 9.28
CA ARG A 31 -2.97 27.46 9.93
C ARG A 31 -3.75 26.25 10.43
N SER A 32 -4.37 26.37 11.62
CA SER A 32 -5.28 25.35 12.11
C SER A 32 -6.47 25.21 11.16
N PHE A 33 -6.82 23.97 10.85
CA PHE A 33 -8.04 23.65 10.09
C PHE A 33 -9.21 23.26 11.04
N VAL A 34 -8.88 22.63 12.18
CA VAL A 34 -9.86 22.31 13.22
C VAL A 34 -9.71 23.34 14.34
N HIS A 35 -10.73 24.18 14.51
CA HIS A 35 -10.73 25.29 15.46
C HIS A 35 -11.36 24.87 16.80
N GLY A 36 -10.90 25.49 17.91
CA GLY A 36 -11.38 25.24 19.27
C GLY A 36 -10.29 25.50 20.31
N GLY A 37 -10.04 24.54 21.19
CA GLY A 37 -9.00 24.63 22.23
C GLY A 37 -7.57 24.66 21.67
N ALA A 38 -6.61 24.90 22.57
CA ALA A 38 -5.21 25.10 22.22
C ALA A 38 -4.38 23.81 22.11
N GLN A 39 -5.03 22.66 21.98
CA GLN A 39 -4.35 21.37 21.83
C GLN A 39 -3.40 21.38 20.62
N GLU A 40 -2.43 20.50 20.62
CA GLU A 40 -1.41 20.38 19.58
C GLU A 40 -0.72 21.75 19.28
N ARG A 41 -0.47 22.54 20.33
CA ARG A 41 0.13 23.89 20.23
C ARG A 41 -0.69 24.82 19.34
N SER A 42 -2.01 24.82 19.51
CA SER A 42 -3.00 25.60 18.72
C SER A 42 -3.02 25.25 17.22
N ARG A 43 -2.53 24.07 16.84
CA ARG A 43 -2.54 23.63 15.44
C ARG A 43 -3.72 22.75 15.09
N ARG A 44 -4.27 22.05 16.09
CA ARG A 44 -5.42 21.17 15.94
C ARG A 44 -6.15 21.05 17.26
N ALA A 45 -7.35 21.56 17.34
CA ALA A 45 -8.18 21.50 18.52
C ALA A 45 -8.80 20.10 18.74
N GLY A 46 -9.25 19.85 19.96
CA GLY A 46 -9.91 18.63 20.41
C GLY A 46 -9.02 17.82 21.35
N THR A 47 -9.67 17.14 22.30
CA THR A 47 -9.00 16.27 23.27
C THR A 47 -8.18 15.19 22.57
N GLU A 48 -6.97 14.96 23.03
CA GLU A 48 -6.06 13.99 22.48
C GLU A 48 -6.57 12.56 22.69
N ASN A 49 -6.51 11.74 21.65
CA ASN A 49 -6.79 10.31 21.71
C ASN A 49 -5.58 9.56 22.29
N ILE A 50 -5.41 9.62 23.61
CA ILE A 50 -4.26 9.04 24.30
C ILE A 50 -4.05 7.54 23.98
N PRO A 51 -5.10 6.67 24.04
CA PRO A 51 -4.91 5.27 23.67
C PRO A 51 -4.41 5.09 22.24
N GLY A 52 -4.94 5.86 21.29
CA GLY A 52 -4.50 5.84 19.90
C GLY A 52 -3.05 6.32 19.75
N ILE A 53 -2.65 7.39 20.46
CA ILE A 53 -1.28 7.92 20.44
C ILE A 53 -0.29 6.89 20.96
N VAL A 54 -0.58 6.24 22.09
CA VAL A 54 0.28 5.18 22.67
C VAL A 54 0.38 3.99 21.73
N GLY A 55 -0.74 3.55 21.16
CA GLY A 55 -0.76 2.46 20.18
C GLY A 55 0.02 2.79 18.91
N LEU A 56 -0.06 4.03 18.41
CA LEU A 56 0.75 4.49 17.28
C LEU A 56 2.25 4.49 17.62
N GLY A 57 2.62 4.97 18.82
CA GLY A 57 4.01 4.95 19.30
C GLY A 57 4.58 3.54 19.31
N ALA A 58 3.86 2.58 19.90
CA ALA A 58 4.24 1.17 19.93
C ALA A 58 4.39 0.57 18.52
N ALA A 59 3.48 0.92 17.60
CA ALA A 59 3.54 0.46 16.21
C ALA A 59 4.77 0.99 15.47
N VAL A 60 5.12 2.26 15.65
CA VAL A 60 6.33 2.87 15.07
C VAL A 60 7.60 2.21 15.63
N GLU A 61 7.68 2.03 16.95
CA GLU A 61 8.83 1.34 17.59
C GLU A 61 9.01 -0.07 17.04
N ARG A 62 7.92 -0.84 16.96
CA ARG A 62 7.93 -2.17 16.38
C ARG A 62 8.39 -2.15 14.92
N ALA A 63 7.81 -1.28 14.10
CA ALA A 63 8.16 -1.15 12.69
C ALA A 63 9.66 -0.88 12.48
N MET A 64 10.23 0.03 13.27
CA MET A 64 11.67 0.33 13.22
C MET A 64 12.53 -0.86 13.62
N ARG A 65 12.14 -1.59 14.66
CA ARG A 65 12.91 -2.76 15.16
C ARG A 65 12.99 -3.89 14.16
N ILE A 66 11.92 -4.14 13.37
CA ILE A 66 11.86 -5.26 12.43
C ILE A 66 12.13 -4.85 10.98
N MET A 67 12.34 -3.57 10.69
CA MET A 67 12.37 -3.02 9.33
C MET A 67 13.33 -3.77 8.41
N ASP A 68 14.55 -4.03 8.84
CA ASP A 68 15.56 -4.68 8.01
C ASP A 68 15.24 -6.16 7.70
N SER A 69 14.78 -6.90 8.70
CA SER A 69 14.41 -8.32 8.53
C SER A 69 13.16 -8.47 7.69
N LYS A 70 12.15 -7.63 7.95
CA LYS A 70 10.92 -7.54 7.18
C LYS A 70 11.20 -7.20 5.72
N THR A 71 12.01 -6.18 5.46
CA THR A 71 12.37 -5.74 4.12
C THR A 71 13.04 -6.85 3.31
N ARG A 72 13.99 -7.59 3.91
CA ARG A 72 14.64 -8.71 3.22
C ARG A 72 13.64 -9.81 2.84
N LYS A 73 12.82 -10.24 3.80
CA LYS A 73 11.78 -11.27 3.56
C LYS A 73 10.80 -10.84 2.47
N GLU A 74 10.30 -9.60 2.55
CA GLU A 74 9.35 -9.08 1.56
C GLU A 74 9.96 -9.00 0.15
N ILE A 75 11.23 -8.63 0.02
CA ILE A 75 11.93 -8.62 -1.27
C ILE A 75 12.03 -10.03 -1.85
N GLU A 76 12.40 -11.03 -1.06
CA GLU A 76 12.51 -12.43 -1.49
C GLU A 76 11.16 -12.95 -2.00
N LEU A 77 10.10 -12.77 -1.22
CA LEU A 77 8.75 -13.22 -1.59
C LEU A 77 8.19 -12.46 -2.79
N ARG A 78 8.42 -11.15 -2.83
CA ARG A 78 8.04 -10.29 -3.96
C ARG A 78 8.69 -10.78 -5.26
N ASP A 79 10.01 -10.95 -5.25
CA ASP A 79 10.76 -11.31 -6.44
C ASP A 79 10.44 -12.74 -6.88
N TYR A 80 10.17 -13.63 -5.93
CA TYR A 80 9.66 -14.98 -6.20
C TYR A 80 8.31 -14.94 -6.91
N LEU A 81 7.33 -14.21 -6.37
CA LEU A 81 5.99 -14.13 -6.98
C LEU A 81 6.04 -13.43 -8.34
N ILE A 82 6.82 -12.35 -8.48
CA ILE A 82 7.03 -11.68 -9.77
C ILE A 82 7.56 -12.68 -10.82
N GLY A 83 8.57 -13.48 -10.45
CA GLY A 83 9.14 -14.48 -11.36
C GLY A 83 8.13 -15.55 -11.78
N ARG A 84 7.28 -15.99 -10.85
CA ARG A 84 6.20 -16.94 -11.16
C ARG A 84 5.20 -16.36 -12.14
N LEU A 85 4.69 -15.15 -11.86
CA LEU A 85 3.69 -14.51 -12.72
C LEU A 85 4.23 -14.28 -14.14
N GLU A 86 5.46 -13.75 -14.27
CA GLU A 86 6.08 -13.50 -15.58
C GLU A 86 6.32 -14.77 -16.41
N ASN A 87 6.65 -15.90 -15.76
CA ASN A 87 6.97 -17.14 -16.46
C ASN A 87 5.74 -18.01 -16.75
N GLU A 88 4.68 -17.88 -15.96
CA GLU A 88 3.55 -18.80 -16.00
C GLU A 88 2.31 -18.18 -16.66
N ILE A 89 2.20 -16.87 -16.74
CA ILE A 89 1.01 -16.18 -17.27
C ILE A 89 1.38 -15.39 -18.52
N PRO A 90 0.79 -15.71 -19.69
CA PRO A 90 1.01 -14.93 -20.90
C PRO A 90 0.30 -13.57 -20.83
N HIS A 91 0.75 -12.64 -21.65
CA HIS A 91 0.13 -11.31 -21.81
C HIS A 91 0.00 -10.51 -20.50
N CYS A 92 0.98 -10.63 -19.63
CA CYS A 92 1.08 -9.81 -18.43
C CYS A 92 2.49 -9.18 -18.32
N TRP A 93 2.59 -8.11 -17.56
CA TRP A 93 3.88 -7.45 -17.27
C TRP A 93 3.86 -6.74 -15.93
N LEU A 94 5.05 -6.61 -15.36
CA LEU A 94 5.28 -5.89 -14.12
C LEU A 94 5.24 -4.37 -14.37
N ASN A 95 4.40 -3.65 -13.66
CA ASN A 95 4.34 -2.20 -13.72
C ASN A 95 5.42 -1.56 -12.85
N GLY A 96 6.05 -0.51 -13.37
CA GLY A 96 7.12 0.22 -12.71
C GLY A 96 8.49 -0.48 -12.74
N HIS A 97 9.46 0.10 -12.04
CA HIS A 97 10.84 -0.40 -12.06
C HIS A 97 10.97 -1.72 -11.28
N ARG A 98 11.69 -2.70 -11.82
CA ARG A 98 11.80 -4.04 -11.23
C ARG A 98 12.41 -4.06 -9.83
N THR A 99 13.45 -3.28 -9.59
CA THR A 99 14.19 -3.29 -8.32
C THR A 99 14.00 -2.01 -7.50
N LYS A 100 13.85 -0.83 -8.15
CA LYS A 100 13.63 0.45 -7.47
C LYS A 100 12.16 0.62 -7.13
N ARG A 101 11.67 -0.19 -6.22
CA ARG A 101 10.27 -0.22 -5.74
C ARG A 101 10.20 -0.54 -4.26
N LEU A 102 9.04 -0.34 -3.65
CA LEU A 102 8.81 -0.76 -2.27
C LEU A 102 9.00 -2.27 -2.14
N PRO A 103 9.56 -2.76 -1.02
CA PRO A 103 9.87 -4.17 -0.83
C PRO A 103 8.66 -5.08 -0.95
N ASN A 104 7.49 -4.63 -0.54
CA ASN A 104 6.26 -5.39 -0.45
C ASN A 104 5.29 -5.15 -1.62
N ASN A 105 5.66 -4.38 -2.64
CA ASN A 105 4.73 -3.99 -3.70
C ASN A 105 4.94 -4.80 -4.97
N ILE A 106 3.88 -5.44 -5.43
CA ILE A 106 3.77 -6.12 -6.72
C ILE A 106 2.59 -5.48 -7.46
N ASN A 107 2.81 -5.02 -8.68
CA ASN A 107 1.74 -4.49 -9.51
C ASN A 107 1.93 -4.99 -10.93
N PHE A 108 0.96 -5.71 -11.43
CA PHE A 108 0.93 -6.28 -12.79
C PHE A 108 -0.24 -5.72 -13.57
N SER A 109 -0.07 -5.62 -14.88
CA SER A 109 -1.18 -5.51 -15.82
C SER A 109 -1.32 -6.80 -16.60
N PHE A 110 -2.57 -7.20 -16.84
CA PHE A 110 -2.97 -8.36 -17.61
C PHE A 110 -3.84 -7.90 -18.78
N LEU A 111 -3.60 -8.40 -19.98
CA LEU A 111 -4.47 -8.14 -21.13
C LEU A 111 -5.69 -9.06 -21.10
N PHE A 112 -6.78 -8.58 -21.72
CA PHE A 112 -8.01 -9.33 -21.97
C PHE A 112 -8.82 -9.67 -20.71
N ILE A 113 -8.52 -9.04 -19.59
CA ILE A 113 -9.27 -9.19 -18.33
C ILE A 113 -9.40 -7.83 -17.62
N GLU A 114 -10.48 -7.66 -16.90
CA GLU A 114 -10.68 -6.50 -16.05
C GLU A 114 -10.23 -6.78 -14.61
N GLY A 115 -9.53 -5.82 -14.02
CA GLY A 115 -9.01 -5.94 -12.65
C GLY A 115 -10.10 -6.20 -11.61
N GLU A 116 -11.30 -5.65 -11.78
CA GLU A 116 -12.41 -5.88 -10.86
C GLU A 116 -12.87 -7.35 -10.87
N SER A 117 -12.95 -7.96 -12.05
CA SER A 117 -13.27 -9.38 -12.18
C SER A 117 -12.24 -10.27 -11.48
N MET A 118 -10.94 -9.95 -11.65
CA MET A 118 -9.86 -10.65 -10.92
C MET A 118 -10.00 -10.48 -9.40
N LEU A 119 -10.35 -9.28 -8.92
CA LEU A 119 -10.51 -9.04 -7.48
C LEU A 119 -11.64 -9.90 -6.90
N ILE A 120 -12.78 -9.99 -7.59
CA ILE A 120 -13.92 -10.82 -7.15
C ILE A 120 -13.51 -12.30 -7.08
N MET A 121 -12.83 -12.78 -8.12
CA MET A 121 -12.39 -14.19 -8.17
C MET A 121 -11.38 -14.52 -7.08
N LEU A 122 -10.44 -13.62 -6.81
CA LEU A 122 -9.44 -13.76 -5.74
C LEU A 122 -10.07 -13.70 -4.36
N ASP A 123 -11.04 -12.78 -4.15
CA ASP A 123 -11.77 -12.65 -2.89
C ASP A 123 -12.54 -13.94 -2.54
N MET A 124 -13.18 -14.58 -3.52
CA MET A 124 -13.82 -15.87 -3.35
C MET A 124 -12.85 -16.99 -2.90
N LYS A 125 -11.55 -16.77 -3.06
CA LYS A 125 -10.47 -17.68 -2.61
C LYS A 125 -9.80 -17.21 -1.31
N GLY A 126 -10.31 -16.13 -0.70
CA GLY A 126 -9.74 -15.54 0.51
C GLY A 126 -8.47 -14.72 0.27
N ILE A 127 -8.20 -14.32 -0.98
CA ILE A 127 -7.04 -13.52 -1.36
C ILE A 127 -7.45 -12.06 -1.50
N CYS A 128 -6.94 -11.21 -0.62
CA CYS A 128 -7.16 -9.77 -0.66
C CYS A 128 -6.18 -9.09 -1.62
N ALA A 129 -6.69 -8.38 -2.61
CA ALA A 129 -5.91 -7.63 -3.60
C ALA A 129 -6.57 -6.28 -3.90
N SER A 130 -5.98 -5.51 -4.82
CA SER A 130 -6.54 -4.22 -5.27
C SER A 130 -6.17 -3.97 -6.73
N SER A 131 -7.07 -3.41 -7.52
CA SER A 131 -6.83 -3.01 -8.92
C SER A 131 -6.27 -1.59 -9.05
N GLY A 132 -6.24 -0.81 -7.99
CA GLY A 132 -5.81 0.59 -8.04
C GLY A 132 -5.62 1.17 -6.65
N SER A 133 -6.15 2.37 -6.40
CA SER A 133 -6.27 2.89 -5.04
C SER A 133 -7.44 2.19 -4.32
N ALA A 134 -7.15 1.51 -3.22
CA ALA A 134 -8.18 0.89 -2.39
C ALA A 134 -9.23 1.89 -1.83
N CYS A 135 -8.89 3.18 -1.81
CA CYS A 135 -9.78 4.24 -1.32
C CYS A 135 -10.73 4.80 -2.41
N THR A 136 -10.48 4.50 -3.68
CA THR A 136 -11.28 4.96 -4.83
C THR A 136 -11.95 3.81 -5.56
N SER A 137 -12.15 2.67 -4.89
CA SER A 137 -12.72 1.43 -5.44
C SER A 137 -14.18 1.54 -5.95
N GLY A 138 -14.76 2.72 -6.01
CA GLY A 138 -16.06 2.99 -6.66
C GLY A 138 -15.95 3.75 -7.98
N SER A 139 -14.74 4.05 -8.46
CA SER A 139 -14.51 4.70 -9.76
C SER A 139 -14.16 3.65 -10.81
N LEU A 140 -14.87 3.67 -11.91
CA LEU A 140 -14.54 2.89 -13.11
C LEU A 140 -13.27 3.42 -13.81
N ASP A 141 -12.69 4.53 -13.34
CA ASP A 141 -11.50 5.11 -13.93
C ASP A 141 -10.24 4.32 -13.55
N PRO A 142 -9.33 4.09 -14.49
CA PRO A 142 -8.06 3.43 -14.21
C PRO A 142 -7.18 4.27 -13.27
N SER A 143 -6.24 3.62 -12.61
CA SER A 143 -5.30 4.30 -11.71
C SER A 143 -4.55 5.42 -12.42
N HIS A 144 -4.73 6.67 -11.95
CA HIS A 144 -3.99 7.83 -12.45
C HIS A 144 -2.45 7.66 -12.33
N VAL A 145 -1.99 6.84 -11.39
CA VAL A 145 -0.55 6.51 -11.22
C VAL A 145 -0.08 5.67 -12.40
N LEU A 146 -0.86 4.66 -12.80
CA LEU A 146 -0.51 3.81 -13.95
C LEU A 146 -0.52 4.59 -15.26
N LEU A 147 -1.49 5.48 -15.44
CA LEU A 147 -1.52 6.39 -16.60
C LEU A 147 -0.31 7.33 -16.60
N ALA A 148 0.08 7.86 -15.44
CA ALA A 148 1.22 8.76 -15.31
C ALA A 148 2.58 8.08 -15.61
N ILE A 149 2.69 6.76 -15.41
CA ILE A 149 3.89 5.99 -15.80
C ILE A 149 3.83 5.46 -17.23
N GLY A 150 2.80 5.84 -18.01
CA GLY A 150 2.72 5.63 -19.46
C GLY A 150 1.84 4.47 -19.92
N LEU A 151 1.09 3.81 -19.03
CA LEU A 151 0.14 2.79 -19.45
C LEU A 151 -1.04 3.41 -20.20
N LYS A 152 -1.57 2.70 -21.19
CA LYS A 152 -2.83 3.04 -21.81
C LYS A 152 -4.00 2.73 -20.88
N HIS A 153 -5.15 3.31 -21.16
CA HIS A 153 -6.36 3.17 -20.34
C HIS A 153 -6.75 1.68 -20.15
N GLU A 154 -6.82 0.93 -21.25
CA GLU A 154 -7.14 -0.50 -21.27
C GLU A 154 -6.12 -1.37 -20.50
N GLU A 155 -4.82 -1.01 -20.60
CA GLU A 155 -3.74 -1.70 -19.87
C GLU A 155 -3.81 -1.46 -18.36
N ALA A 156 -4.23 -0.26 -17.97
CA ALA A 156 -4.38 0.11 -16.57
C ALA A 156 -5.65 -0.49 -15.93
N HIS A 157 -6.70 -0.75 -16.71
CA HIS A 157 -7.90 -1.45 -16.25
C HIS A 157 -7.63 -2.90 -15.84
N GLY A 158 -6.79 -3.62 -16.58
CA GLY A 158 -6.38 -4.99 -16.26
C GLY A 158 -5.31 -5.07 -15.17
N SER A 159 -5.18 -4.05 -14.31
CA SER A 159 -4.12 -4.03 -13.29
C SER A 159 -4.53 -4.70 -11.99
N LEU A 160 -3.58 -5.42 -11.39
CA LEU A 160 -3.68 -6.03 -10.08
C LEU A 160 -2.52 -5.60 -9.19
N ARG A 161 -2.82 -5.11 -7.99
CA ARG A 161 -1.82 -4.79 -6.97
C ARG A 161 -1.92 -5.77 -5.82
N LEU A 162 -0.82 -6.47 -5.58
CA LEU A 162 -0.61 -7.34 -4.43
C LEU A 162 0.39 -6.68 -3.48
N THR A 163 0.08 -6.71 -2.19
CA THR A 163 0.93 -6.10 -1.17
C THR A 163 1.21 -7.10 -0.06
N LEU A 164 2.48 -7.39 0.13
CA LEU A 164 2.95 -8.34 1.13
C LEU A 164 3.03 -7.72 2.53
N SER A 165 2.98 -8.56 3.54
CA SER A 165 3.23 -8.22 4.94
C SER A 165 4.39 -9.02 5.52
N GLU A 166 4.76 -8.71 6.75
CA GLU A 166 5.76 -9.47 7.51
C GLU A 166 5.35 -10.93 7.76
N ASP A 167 4.03 -11.20 7.76
CA ASP A 167 3.47 -12.52 8.01
C ASP A 167 3.34 -13.35 6.74
N SER A 168 3.43 -12.74 5.55
CA SER A 168 3.33 -13.45 4.26
C SER A 168 4.34 -14.58 4.15
N THR A 169 3.93 -15.68 3.54
CA THR A 169 4.73 -16.89 3.38
C THR A 169 4.92 -17.26 1.90
N LYS A 170 5.85 -18.15 1.63
CA LYS A 170 6.09 -18.65 0.28
C LYS A 170 4.92 -19.49 -0.23
N GLU A 171 4.31 -20.28 0.64
CA GLU A 171 3.13 -21.08 0.35
C GLU A 171 1.93 -20.21 -0.08
N GLU A 172 1.76 -19.05 0.58
CA GLU A 172 0.76 -18.05 0.14
C GLU A 172 1.07 -17.50 -1.25
N MET A 173 2.36 -17.23 -1.56
CA MET A 173 2.76 -16.79 -2.91
C MET A 173 2.46 -17.87 -3.97
N ASP A 174 2.65 -19.13 -3.63
CA ASP A 174 2.32 -20.24 -4.51
C ASP A 174 0.81 -20.30 -4.79
N ILE A 175 -0.02 -20.16 -3.75
CA ILE A 175 -1.48 -20.11 -3.87
C ILE A 175 -1.91 -18.93 -4.75
N VAL A 176 -1.37 -17.74 -4.47
CA VAL A 176 -1.69 -16.53 -5.25
C VAL A 176 -1.33 -16.71 -6.72
N ALA A 177 -0.14 -17.24 -7.03
CA ALA A 177 0.27 -17.46 -8.42
C ALA A 177 -0.67 -18.43 -9.15
N GLU A 178 -1.07 -19.54 -8.51
CA GLU A 178 -2.00 -20.51 -9.08
C GLU A 178 -3.42 -19.94 -9.29
N GLU A 179 -3.91 -19.11 -8.38
CA GLU A 179 -5.24 -18.52 -8.53
C GLU A 179 -5.28 -17.38 -9.56
N VAL A 180 -4.21 -16.57 -9.67
CA VAL A 180 -4.12 -15.52 -10.72
C VAL A 180 -3.99 -16.12 -12.12
N LYS A 181 -3.46 -17.35 -12.26
CA LYS A 181 -3.26 -18.04 -13.52
C LYS A 181 -4.57 -18.64 -14.10
N LYS A 182 -5.59 -18.87 -13.28
CA LYS A 182 -6.88 -19.45 -13.68
C LYS A 182 -7.78 -18.44 -14.37
#